data_2327eb89fc055bb3968f228798d0ea8b
#
_entry.id   2327eb89fc055bb3968f228798d0ea8b
#
_cell.length_a   1.000
_cell.length_b   1.000
_cell.length_c   1.000
_cell.angle_alpha   90.00
_cell.angle_beta   90.00
_cell.angle_gamma   90.00
#
_symmetry.space_group_name_H-M   'P 1'
#
loop_
_entity.id
_entity.type
_entity.pdbx_description
1 polymer ?
#
loop_
_entity_poly.entity_id
_entity_poly.type
_entity_poly.pdbx_seq_one_letter_code
_entity_poly.pdbx_strand_id
1 'polypeptide(L)'
;MARTLIVEADGASRGNPGPASYGALVADGATGEVLAELAEGLGVVTNNVAEYRGLIAGLRAAYALDPDAEVEVRMDSKLAVQQMSGIWQVKHPDIRLLAIEARTAFPRAGAVRYTWVPRAENKRADALANLALDDPAAAAAKVAEAEVMTAAFRAAREARAVGEDAGGAAAAQEALPGIGEQSASAAAEPGTDTPLHQGQAAGVIGAATHQPHHQPSWSPAPDMGPPTTLLLLRHGATPLTAEKRFSGAGDPELSAVGLQQVDAVARRLAKRGGIDAIVSSPLQRTVQTAQAAADALGLSVEIDPGFRETDFGLWDGHSFAEVRERWPAEHSAWLASTAVAPPGGESFDAVAARVLAARAALLERHARRTVLVVSHVTPIKTLIRDAIGAPPESLYAMELSAASLSVVTCYTDGRSSMRLFNDTAHLTG
;
A
#
# COMPACT_ATOMS: atom_id res chain seq x y z
N MET A 1 2.49 15.76 29.00
CA MET A 1 1.76 14.48 28.89
C MET A 1 1.48 14.26 27.43
N ALA A 2 1.57 13.03 26.92
CA ALA A 2 1.21 12.73 25.53
C ALA A 2 -0.27 13.09 25.29
N ARG A 3 -0.59 13.63 24.11
CA ARG A 3 -1.96 13.92 23.69
C ARG A 3 -2.73 12.61 23.57
N THR A 4 -3.99 12.59 23.99
CA THR A 4 -4.87 11.45 23.78
C THR A 4 -5.87 11.77 22.67
N LEU A 5 -5.98 10.90 21.66
CA LEU A 5 -6.99 10.97 20.62
C LEU A 5 -8.02 9.87 20.83
N ILE A 6 -9.29 10.16 20.61
CA ILE A 6 -10.39 9.20 20.63
C ILE A 6 -10.80 8.94 19.18
N VAL A 7 -10.77 7.69 18.76
CA VAL A 7 -11.30 7.23 17.48
C VAL A 7 -12.62 6.52 17.72
N GLU A 8 -13.71 7.00 17.14
CA GLU A 8 -14.98 6.26 17.06
C GLU A 8 -15.14 5.73 15.63
N ALA A 9 -15.57 4.48 15.46
CA ALA A 9 -15.78 3.89 14.16
C ALA A 9 -16.98 2.94 14.16
N ASP A 10 -17.67 2.86 13.03
CA ASP A 10 -18.81 1.99 12.78
C ASP A 10 -18.86 1.54 11.32
N GLY A 11 -19.49 0.38 11.08
CA GLY A 11 -19.78 -0.14 9.76
C GLY A 11 -21.28 -0.34 9.58
N ALA A 12 -21.84 0.15 8.48
CA ALA A 12 -23.23 -0.08 8.11
C ALA A 12 -23.33 -0.96 6.85
N SER A 13 -24.32 -1.87 6.83
CA SER A 13 -24.59 -2.70 5.65
C SER A 13 -26.08 -2.96 5.49
N ARG A 14 -26.63 -2.71 4.30
CA ARG A 14 -28.03 -3.03 3.93
C ARG A 14 -28.11 -4.44 3.36
N GLY A 15 -27.95 -5.42 4.22
CA GLY A 15 -27.79 -6.85 3.91
C GLY A 15 -26.39 -7.34 4.31
N ASN A 16 -26.18 -8.68 4.34
CA ASN A 16 -24.88 -9.22 4.77
C ASN A 16 -24.49 -10.48 3.96
N PRO A 17 -23.74 -10.31 2.82
CA PRO A 17 -23.24 -9.06 2.27
C PRO A 17 -24.34 -8.18 1.62
N GLY A 18 -24.09 -6.87 1.54
CA GLY A 18 -24.98 -5.88 0.92
C GLY A 18 -24.27 -4.56 0.68
N PRO A 19 -24.97 -3.57 0.10
CA PRO A 19 -24.46 -2.20 0.02
C PRO A 19 -24.01 -1.74 1.41
N ALA A 20 -22.76 -1.37 1.54
CA ALA A 20 -22.13 -1.12 2.83
C ALA A 20 -21.29 0.16 2.80
N SER A 21 -21.05 0.71 3.97
CA SER A 21 -20.25 1.92 4.18
C SER A 21 -19.61 1.85 5.56
N TYR A 22 -18.70 2.78 5.80
CA TYR A 22 -18.22 3.04 7.15
C TYR A 22 -18.35 4.53 7.51
N GLY A 23 -18.40 4.77 8.82
CA GLY A 23 -18.20 6.07 9.44
C GLY A 23 -17.09 5.99 10.47
N ALA A 24 -16.25 7.02 10.54
CA ALA A 24 -15.26 7.17 11.58
C ALA A 24 -15.05 8.63 11.92
N LEU A 25 -14.65 8.90 13.15
CA LEU A 25 -14.23 10.24 13.57
C LEU A 25 -13.05 10.16 14.53
N VAL A 26 -12.29 11.24 14.57
CA VAL A 26 -11.20 11.44 15.53
C VAL A 26 -11.51 12.67 16.35
N ALA A 27 -11.47 12.54 17.67
CA ALA A 27 -11.69 13.63 18.60
C ALA A 27 -10.49 13.80 19.55
N ASP A 28 -10.29 15.00 20.05
CA ASP A 28 -9.35 15.27 21.13
C ASP A 28 -9.88 14.70 22.44
N GLY A 29 -9.08 13.88 23.11
CA GLY A 29 -9.50 13.19 24.34
C GLY A 29 -9.70 14.09 25.56
N ALA A 30 -9.10 15.28 25.56
CA ALA A 30 -9.19 16.24 26.65
C ALA A 30 -10.39 17.18 26.50
N THR A 31 -10.68 17.65 25.27
CA THR A 31 -11.72 18.63 24.98
C THR A 31 -13.00 17.99 24.44
N GLY A 32 -12.91 16.79 23.83
CA GLY A 32 -13.99 16.17 23.09
C GLY A 32 -14.27 16.79 21.72
N GLU A 33 -13.47 17.76 21.30
CA GLU A 33 -13.57 18.41 19.99
C GLU A 33 -13.32 17.41 18.86
N VAL A 34 -14.19 17.40 17.83
CA VAL A 34 -14.04 16.54 16.65
C VAL A 34 -13.02 17.20 15.72
N LEU A 35 -11.95 16.47 15.42
CA LEU A 35 -10.82 16.91 14.60
C LEU A 35 -10.93 16.42 13.15
N ALA A 36 -11.57 15.27 12.93
CA ALA A 36 -11.78 14.71 11.60
C ALA A 36 -13.03 13.83 11.60
N GLU A 37 -13.78 13.88 10.52
CA GLU A 37 -14.93 13.01 10.24
C GLU A 37 -14.73 12.35 8.87
N LEU A 38 -14.97 11.06 8.79
CA LEU A 38 -14.73 10.22 7.61
C LEU A 38 -15.95 9.36 7.36
N ALA A 39 -16.40 9.31 6.11
CA ALA A 39 -17.55 8.50 5.72
C ALA A 39 -17.38 8.08 4.26
N GLU A 40 -17.46 6.76 3.96
CA GLU A 40 -17.25 6.26 2.60
C GLU A 40 -18.09 5.03 2.32
N GLY A 41 -18.65 4.96 1.09
CA GLY A 41 -19.35 3.80 0.57
C GLY A 41 -18.37 2.74 0.08
N LEU A 42 -18.61 1.48 0.44
CA LEU A 42 -17.72 0.34 0.16
C LEU A 42 -18.21 -0.59 -0.96
N GLY A 43 -19.37 -0.26 -1.57
CA GLY A 43 -20.03 -1.21 -2.46
C GLY A 43 -20.64 -2.38 -1.68
N VAL A 44 -20.63 -3.58 -2.26
CA VAL A 44 -21.25 -4.77 -1.65
C VAL A 44 -20.21 -5.54 -0.84
N VAL A 45 -20.25 -5.41 0.49
CA VAL A 45 -19.39 -6.14 1.42
C VAL A 45 -20.19 -6.60 2.65
N THR A 46 -19.55 -7.37 3.54
CA THR A 46 -20.15 -7.75 4.83
C THR A 46 -20.02 -6.65 5.87
N ASN A 47 -20.90 -6.64 6.87
CA ASN A 47 -20.83 -5.67 7.96
C ASN A 47 -19.48 -5.70 8.69
N ASN A 48 -18.89 -6.89 8.92
CA ASN A 48 -17.60 -6.99 9.58
C ASN A 48 -16.47 -6.32 8.76
N VAL A 49 -16.53 -6.39 7.43
CA VAL A 49 -15.57 -5.67 6.54
C VAL A 49 -15.76 -4.16 6.70
N ALA A 50 -16.99 -3.67 6.73
CA ALA A 50 -17.31 -2.26 6.93
C ALA A 50 -16.80 -1.73 8.29
N GLU A 51 -17.01 -2.46 9.36
CA GLU A 51 -16.49 -2.17 10.71
C GLU A 51 -14.95 -2.00 10.72
N TYR A 52 -14.23 -2.96 10.10
CA TYR A 52 -12.78 -2.87 10.01
C TYR A 52 -12.30 -1.73 9.11
N ARG A 53 -13.02 -1.41 8.04
CA ARG A 53 -12.69 -0.26 7.17
C ARG A 53 -12.83 1.07 7.92
N GLY A 54 -13.88 1.25 8.70
CA GLY A 54 -14.04 2.41 9.58
C GLY A 54 -12.92 2.52 10.61
N LEU A 55 -12.58 1.42 11.27
CA LEU A 55 -11.45 1.36 12.20
C LEU A 55 -10.12 1.79 11.55
N ILE A 56 -9.82 1.27 10.36
CA ILE A 56 -8.58 1.60 9.62
C ILE A 56 -8.56 3.08 9.24
N ALA A 57 -9.66 3.61 8.73
CA ALA A 57 -9.78 5.01 8.35
C ALA A 57 -9.56 5.95 9.54
N GLY A 58 -10.22 5.67 10.69
CA GLY A 58 -10.05 6.43 11.91
C GLY A 58 -8.63 6.40 12.46
N LEU A 59 -7.97 5.23 12.47
CA LEU A 59 -6.57 5.09 12.91
C LEU A 59 -5.59 5.85 11.99
N ARG A 60 -5.80 5.82 10.67
CA ARG A 60 -4.99 6.59 9.72
C ARG A 60 -5.13 8.09 9.91
N ALA A 61 -6.36 8.56 10.13
CA ALA A 61 -6.63 9.97 10.43
C ALA A 61 -5.98 10.39 11.76
N ALA A 62 -6.09 9.57 12.81
CA ALA A 62 -5.42 9.82 14.08
C ALA A 62 -3.90 9.91 13.93
N TYR A 63 -3.29 9.01 13.16
CA TYR A 63 -1.86 9.05 12.85
C TYR A 63 -1.45 10.30 12.07
N ALA A 64 -2.27 10.72 11.10
CA ALA A 64 -2.01 11.92 10.32
C ALA A 64 -2.12 13.21 11.17
N LEU A 65 -3.01 13.23 12.15
CA LEU A 65 -3.18 14.35 13.10
C LEU A 65 -2.01 14.41 14.09
N ASP A 66 -1.69 13.29 14.74
CA ASP A 66 -0.61 13.22 15.73
C ASP A 66 -0.06 11.79 15.87
N PRO A 67 1.09 11.47 15.25
CA PRO A 67 1.70 10.14 15.34
C PRO A 67 2.26 9.79 16.72
N ASP A 68 2.41 10.79 17.60
CA ASP A 68 2.94 10.63 18.96
C ASP A 68 1.84 10.51 20.02
N ALA A 69 0.55 10.63 19.62
CA ALA A 69 -0.57 10.52 20.52
C ALA A 69 -0.77 9.10 21.08
N GLU A 70 -1.40 9.02 22.24
CA GLU A 70 -2.08 7.81 22.71
C GLU A 70 -3.48 7.77 22.06
N VAL A 71 -3.91 6.61 21.58
CA VAL A 71 -5.19 6.46 20.88
C VAL A 71 -6.13 5.53 21.64
N GLU A 72 -7.33 5.99 21.94
CA GLU A 72 -8.41 5.14 22.40
C GLU A 72 -9.43 4.94 21.27
N VAL A 73 -9.54 3.71 20.77
CA VAL A 73 -10.56 3.31 19.81
C VAL A 73 -11.81 2.86 20.52
N ARG A 74 -12.96 3.44 20.19
CA ARG A 74 -14.27 3.11 20.71
C ARG A 74 -15.18 2.59 19.61
N MET A 75 -15.69 1.37 19.75
CA MET A 75 -16.58 0.73 18.78
C MET A 75 -17.64 -0.10 19.51
N ASP A 76 -18.82 -0.22 18.90
CA ASP A 76 -19.86 -1.14 19.35
C ASP A 76 -19.75 -2.55 18.74
N SER A 77 -18.83 -2.74 17.79
CA SER A 77 -18.44 -4.03 17.25
C SER A 77 -17.60 -4.82 18.26
N LYS A 78 -18.26 -5.66 19.07
CA LYS A 78 -17.58 -6.53 20.03
C LYS A 78 -16.56 -7.44 19.35
N LEU A 79 -16.87 -7.90 18.13
CA LEU A 79 -15.96 -8.76 17.34
C LEU A 79 -14.67 -8.02 17.01
N ALA A 80 -14.76 -6.83 16.42
CA ALA A 80 -13.59 -6.05 16.05
C ALA A 80 -12.72 -5.71 17.27
N VAL A 81 -13.33 -5.20 18.33
CA VAL A 81 -12.65 -4.85 19.59
C VAL A 81 -11.92 -6.04 20.19
N GLN A 82 -12.58 -7.20 20.34
CA GLN A 82 -11.96 -8.38 20.95
C GLN A 82 -10.84 -8.99 20.10
N GLN A 83 -10.98 -8.91 18.77
CA GLN A 83 -9.95 -9.36 17.84
C GLN A 83 -8.72 -8.43 17.84
N MET A 84 -8.93 -7.13 17.85
CA MET A 84 -7.84 -6.15 17.87
C MET A 84 -7.12 -6.09 19.22
N SER A 85 -7.84 -6.33 20.32
CA SER A 85 -7.24 -6.50 21.66
C SER A 85 -6.50 -7.82 21.85
N GLY A 86 -6.52 -8.72 20.85
CA GLY A 86 -5.84 -10.02 20.92
C GLY A 86 -6.55 -11.08 21.76
N ILE A 87 -7.77 -10.79 22.27
CA ILE A 87 -8.55 -11.73 23.11
C ILE A 87 -9.18 -12.82 22.25
N TRP A 88 -9.66 -12.45 21.03
CA TRP A 88 -10.22 -13.40 20.09
C TRP A 88 -9.33 -13.56 18.86
N GLN A 89 -9.23 -14.80 18.37
CA GLN A 89 -8.52 -15.08 17.12
C GLN A 89 -9.32 -14.61 15.91
N VAL A 90 -8.65 -14.02 14.94
CA VAL A 90 -9.23 -13.69 13.64
C VAL A 90 -9.17 -14.93 12.74
N LYS A 91 -10.31 -15.61 12.57
CA LYS A 91 -10.40 -16.87 11.80
C LYS A 91 -10.66 -16.65 10.31
N HIS A 92 -11.48 -15.63 9.96
CA HIS A 92 -11.86 -15.36 8.58
C HIS A 92 -10.69 -14.75 7.79
N PRO A 93 -10.34 -15.28 6.59
CA PRO A 93 -9.19 -14.81 5.83
C PRO A 93 -9.23 -13.30 5.50
N ASP A 94 -10.38 -12.81 5.03
CA ASP A 94 -10.54 -11.41 4.64
C ASP A 94 -10.42 -10.47 5.85
N ILE A 95 -11.00 -10.86 6.99
CA ILE A 95 -10.88 -10.09 8.24
C ILE A 95 -9.45 -10.12 8.77
N ARG A 96 -8.69 -11.20 8.52
CA ARG A 96 -7.28 -11.29 8.94
C ARG A 96 -6.43 -10.21 8.25
N LEU A 97 -6.64 -9.99 6.95
CA LEU A 97 -5.95 -8.93 6.22
C LEU A 97 -6.29 -7.54 6.75
N LEU A 98 -7.57 -7.29 7.00
CA LEU A 98 -8.04 -6.02 7.58
C LEU A 98 -7.50 -5.80 9.00
N ALA A 99 -7.42 -6.87 9.83
CA ALA A 99 -6.85 -6.77 11.17
C ALA A 99 -5.34 -6.46 11.15
N ILE A 100 -4.60 -6.97 10.16
CA ILE A 100 -3.20 -6.60 9.93
C ILE A 100 -3.10 -5.13 9.50
N GLU A 101 -3.92 -4.71 8.54
CA GLU A 101 -4.00 -3.33 8.06
C GLU A 101 -4.31 -2.35 9.20
N ALA A 102 -5.28 -2.68 10.06
CA ALA A 102 -5.62 -1.87 11.23
C ALA A 102 -4.46 -1.72 12.23
N ARG A 103 -3.67 -2.78 12.46
CA ARG A 103 -2.48 -2.72 13.33
C ARG A 103 -1.36 -1.86 12.76
N THR A 104 -1.26 -1.76 11.45
CA THR A 104 -0.26 -0.94 10.75
C THR A 104 -0.72 0.49 10.51
N ALA A 105 -2.02 0.77 10.62
CA ALA A 105 -2.60 2.10 10.41
C ALA A 105 -2.13 3.14 11.46
N PHE A 106 -1.80 2.68 12.68
CA PHE A 106 -1.13 3.48 13.73
C PHE A 106 0.06 2.67 14.27
N PRO A 107 1.26 2.82 13.69
CA PRO A 107 2.36 1.86 13.87
C PRO A 107 3.10 1.97 15.22
N ARG A 108 2.73 2.91 16.10
CA ARG A 108 3.35 3.03 17.42
C ARG A 108 2.87 1.92 18.34
N ALA A 109 3.78 1.02 18.70
CA ALA A 109 3.47 -0.13 19.54
C ALA A 109 2.97 0.29 20.93
N GLY A 110 1.83 -0.27 21.34
CA GLY A 110 1.23 -0.02 22.65
C GLY A 110 0.45 1.28 22.80
N ALA A 111 0.46 2.16 21.78
CA ALA A 111 -0.25 3.44 21.83
C ALA A 111 -1.76 3.34 21.57
N VAL A 112 -2.25 2.22 21.04
CA VAL A 112 -3.66 2.03 20.69
C VAL A 112 -4.34 1.08 21.68
N ARG A 113 -5.39 1.59 22.33
CA ARG A 113 -6.27 0.81 23.19
C ARG A 113 -7.65 0.68 22.55
N TYR A 114 -8.24 -0.50 22.61
CA TYR A 114 -9.55 -0.80 22.02
C TYR A 114 -10.56 -0.98 23.13
N THR A 115 -11.65 -0.20 23.10
CA THR A 115 -12.73 -0.18 24.09
C THR A 115 -14.05 -0.48 23.40
N TRP A 116 -14.76 -1.52 23.87
CA TRP A 116 -16.11 -1.76 23.42
C TRP A 116 -17.07 -0.80 24.14
N VAL A 117 -17.95 -0.18 23.36
CA VAL A 117 -19.01 0.70 23.87
C VAL A 117 -20.38 0.19 23.42
N PRO A 118 -21.45 0.46 24.19
CA PRO A 118 -22.81 0.19 23.72
C PRO A 118 -23.11 1.04 22.47
N ARG A 119 -23.97 0.52 21.57
CA ARG A 119 -24.38 1.24 20.34
C ARG A 119 -24.92 2.65 20.61
N ALA A 120 -25.58 2.86 21.76
CA ALA A 120 -26.07 4.17 22.17
C ALA A 120 -24.94 5.21 22.38
N GLU A 121 -23.71 4.77 22.57
CA GLU A 121 -22.51 5.60 22.76
C GLU A 121 -21.67 5.75 21.49
N ASN A 122 -22.00 5.00 20.39
CA ASN A 122 -21.33 5.07 19.09
C ASN A 122 -22.15 5.81 18.00
N LYS A 123 -23.11 6.64 18.40
CA LYS A 123 -24.08 7.27 17.49
C LYS A 123 -23.47 8.18 16.44
N ARG A 124 -22.34 8.82 16.74
CA ARG A 124 -21.66 9.73 15.80
C ARG A 124 -21.10 8.96 14.61
N ALA A 125 -20.39 7.87 14.88
CA ALA A 125 -19.84 6.99 13.84
C ALA A 125 -20.95 6.27 13.06
N ASP A 126 -22.01 5.78 13.74
CA ASP A 126 -23.21 5.21 13.10
C ASP A 126 -23.88 6.21 12.13
N ALA A 127 -24.02 7.48 12.53
CA ALA A 127 -24.60 8.51 11.69
C ALA A 127 -23.74 8.77 10.43
N LEU A 128 -22.40 8.80 10.55
CA LEU A 128 -21.49 8.94 9.43
C LEU A 128 -21.53 7.74 8.48
N ALA A 129 -21.61 6.52 9.02
CA ALA A 129 -21.75 5.32 8.20
C ALA A 129 -23.07 5.33 7.40
N ASN A 130 -24.18 5.73 8.03
CA ASN A 130 -25.46 5.88 7.35
C ASN A 130 -25.45 7.01 6.31
N LEU A 131 -24.79 8.16 6.61
CA LEU A 131 -24.62 9.26 5.68
C LEU A 131 -23.99 8.78 4.38
N ALA A 132 -22.96 7.94 4.43
CA ALA A 132 -22.28 7.45 3.23
C ALA A 132 -23.16 6.52 2.36
N LEU A 133 -24.18 5.89 2.94
CA LEU A 133 -25.17 5.11 2.18
C LEU A 133 -26.30 5.98 1.59
N ASP A 134 -26.67 7.06 2.28
CA ASP A 134 -27.82 7.87 1.94
C ASP A 134 -27.44 9.07 1.07
N ASP A 135 -26.28 9.70 1.32
CA ASP A 135 -25.76 10.85 0.59
C ASP A 135 -24.22 10.74 0.41
N PRO A 136 -23.78 10.01 -0.64
CA PRO A 136 -22.36 9.86 -0.92
C PRO A 136 -21.61 11.18 -1.20
N ALA A 137 -22.32 12.21 -1.67
CA ALA A 137 -21.70 13.51 -1.93
C ALA A 137 -21.39 14.25 -0.63
N ALA A 138 -22.31 14.25 0.33
CA ALA A 138 -22.08 14.79 1.67
C ALA A 138 -20.99 14.00 2.41
N ALA A 139 -20.93 12.68 2.26
CA ALA A 139 -19.87 11.84 2.81
C ALA A 139 -18.50 12.21 2.23
N ALA A 140 -18.38 12.38 0.91
CA ALA A 140 -17.14 12.79 0.27
C ALA A 140 -16.66 14.19 0.75
N ALA A 141 -17.58 15.12 1.02
CA ALA A 141 -17.25 16.42 1.59
C ALA A 141 -16.60 16.29 2.99
N LYS A 142 -17.09 15.36 3.84
CA LYS A 142 -16.47 15.08 5.15
C LYS A 142 -15.04 14.57 5.03
N VAL A 143 -14.77 13.67 4.08
CA VAL A 143 -13.41 13.18 3.81
C VAL A 143 -12.50 14.32 3.36
N ALA A 144 -12.95 15.18 2.45
CA ALA A 144 -12.19 16.33 1.99
C ALA A 144 -11.87 17.34 3.12
N GLU A 145 -12.83 17.61 4.00
CA GLU A 145 -12.64 18.42 5.21
C GLU A 145 -11.57 17.81 6.14
N ALA A 146 -11.64 16.48 6.36
CA ALA A 146 -10.67 15.76 7.20
C ALA A 146 -9.25 15.79 6.59
N GLU A 147 -9.12 15.70 5.27
CA GLU A 147 -7.83 15.81 4.57
C GLU A 147 -7.22 17.21 4.74
N VAL A 148 -8.00 18.26 4.62
CA VAL A 148 -7.55 19.65 4.85
C VAL A 148 -7.09 19.82 6.30
N MET A 149 -7.86 19.32 7.26
CA MET A 149 -7.52 19.41 8.69
C MET A 149 -6.25 18.64 9.01
N THR A 150 -6.10 17.41 8.56
CA THR A 150 -4.90 16.60 8.80
C THR A 150 -3.67 17.20 8.13
N ALA A 151 -3.79 17.81 6.96
CA ALA A 151 -2.71 18.55 6.30
C ALA A 151 -2.29 19.78 7.11
N ALA A 152 -3.23 20.53 7.67
CA ALA A 152 -2.95 21.69 8.52
C ALA A 152 -2.21 21.30 9.81
N PHE A 153 -2.63 20.21 10.47
CA PHE A 153 -1.93 19.68 11.66
C PHE A 153 -0.51 19.21 11.34
N ARG A 154 -0.32 18.54 10.20
CA ARG A 154 1.01 18.14 9.73
C ARG A 154 1.92 19.35 9.50
N ALA A 155 1.46 20.36 8.78
CA ALA A 155 2.20 21.59 8.52
C ALA A 155 2.56 22.33 9.81
N ALA A 156 1.63 22.43 10.77
CA ALA A 156 1.88 23.04 12.07
C ALA A 156 2.96 22.30 12.89
N ARG A 157 2.97 20.96 12.81
CA ARG A 157 3.99 20.13 13.47
C ARG A 157 5.36 20.30 12.83
N GLU A 158 5.43 20.29 11.49
CA GLU A 158 6.67 20.52 10.75
C GLU A 158 7.26 21.91 11.05
N ALA A 159 6.40 22.93 11.15
CA ALA A 159 6.82 24.28 11.53
C ALA A 159 7.38 24.34 12.96
N ARG A 160 6.82 23.58 13.92
CA ARG A 160 7.35 23.47 15.30
C ARG A 160 8.69 22.76 15.33
N ALA A 161 8.86 21.67 14.60
CA ALA A 161 10.12 20.93 14.53
C ALA A 161 11.26 21.79 13.96
N VAL A 162 10.97 22.66 12.98
CA VAL A 162 11.94 23.62 12.42
C VAL A 162 12.22 24.77 13.39
N GLY A 163 11.24 25.14 14.25
CA GLY A 163 11.40 26.22 15.23
C GLY A 163 12.15 25.83 16.52
N GLU A 164 12.19 24.54 16.86
CA GLU A 164 12.93 24.01 18.01
C GLU A 164 14.45 23.93 17.77
N ASP A 165 14.88 23.85 16.49
CA ASP A 165 16.31 23.96 16.12
C ASP A 165 16.85 25.42 16.10
N ALA A 166 15.97 26.43 16.22
CA ALA A 166 16.32 27.84 16.28
C ALA A 166 15.91 28.45 17.65
N GLY A 167 16.71 28.14 18.66
CA GLY A 167 16.86 28.88 19.93
C GLY A 167 15.67 29.59 20.56
N GLY A 168 15.18 29.10 21.71
CA GLY A 168 14.79 29.95 22.84
C GLY A 168 13.38 30.53 22.85
N ALA A 169 12.57 29.98 23.75
CA ALA A 169 11.44 30.56 24.50
C ALA A 169 11.05 32.01 24.20
N ALA A 170 9.86 32.22 23.66
CA ALA A 170 8.76 33.09 24.07
C ALA A 170 7.84 33.43 22.89
N ALA A 171 6.54 33.41 23.18
CA ALA A 171 5.46 33.92 22.34
C ALA A 171 4.91 33.02 21.22
N ALA A 172 3.96 32.15 21.58
CA ALA A 172 2.93 31.72 20.69
C ALA A 172 1.63 31.43 21.46
N GLN A 173 1.05 32.48 21.93
CA GLN A 173 -0.34 32.55 22.36
C GLN A 173 -0.92 33.74 21.62
N GLU A 174 -1.37 33.54 20.39
CA GLU A 174 -2.25 34.39 19.60
C GLU A 174 -2.12 34.04 18.13
N ALA A 175 -3.07 33.27 17.62
CA ALA A 175 -3.62 33.36 16.25
C ALA A 175 -4.56 32.19 15.99
N LEU A 176 -5.77 32.28 16.55
CA LEU A 176 -6.94 31.64 15.96
C LEU A 176 -7.77 32.78 15.34
N PRO A 177 -8.06 32.73 14.02
CA PRO A 177 -9.04 33.65 13.47
C PRO A 177 -10.42 33.14 13.86
N GLY A 178 -11.11 33.93 14.69
CA GLY A 178 -12.49 33.78 15.03
C GLY A 178 -13.38 33.99 13.80
N ILE A 179 -14.18 33.02 13.48
CA ILE A 179 -15.27 33.16 12.51
C ILE A 179 -16.44 33.82 13.23
N GLY A 180 -16.54 35.14 13.03
CA GLY A 180 -17.69 35.90 13.46
C GLY A 180 -18.89 35.66 12.57
N GLU A 181 -20.01 35.34 13.20
CA GLU A 181 -21.34 35.35 12.64
C GLU A 181 -21.64 36.73 12.00
N GLN A 182 -22.10 36.72 10.75
CA GLN A 182 -22.98 37.76 10.26
C GLN A 182 -24.12 37.16 9.45
N SER A 183 -25.28 37.30 10.03
CA SER A 183 -26.58 37.01 9.48
C SER A 183 -27.06 38.12 8.51
N ALA A 184 -27.89 37.66 7.60
CA ALA A 184 -29.12 38.30 7.05
C ALA A 184 -29.03 39.13 5.77
N SER A 185 -29.85 38.65 4.86
CA SER A 185 -31.01 39.32 4.23
C SER A 185 -30.92 39.68 2.76
N ALA A 186 -31.78 38.99 2.06
CA ALA A 186 -32.79 39.44 1.09
C ALA A 186 -32.42 39.78 -0.36
N ALA A 187 -32.99 38.95 -1.21
CA ALA A 187 -33.98 39.28 -2.28
C ALA A 187 -33.48 39.68 -3.68
N ALA A 188 -34.05 38.95 -4.60
CA ALA A 188 -34.66 39.32 -5.88
C ALA A 188 -33.97 38.83 -7.17
N GLU A 189 -34.70 37.92 -7.81
CA GLU A 189 -34.67 37.58 -9.24
C GLU A 189 -35.24 38.72 -10.12
N PRO A 190 -35.38 38.62 -11.45
CA PRO A 190 -35.00 37.61 -12.43
C PRO A 190 -34.49 38.18 -13.78
N GLY A 191 -34.15 37.32 -14.74
CA GLY A 191 -34.31 37.69 -16.14
C GLY A 191 -33.29 37.20 -17.15
N THR A 192 -33.71 36.17 -17.88
CA THR A 192 -33.78 35.95 -19.35
C THR A 192 -32.52 35.80 -20.21
N ASP A 193 -32.64 34.71 -20.96
CA ASP A 193 -32.35 34.47 -22.38
C ASP A 193 -30.97 34.04 -22.90
N THR A 194 -31.04 32.86 -23.46
CA THR A 194 -30.17 32.21 -24.45
C THR A 194 -30.06 33.03 -25.76
N PRO A 195 -29.02 32.91 -26.62
CA PRO A 195 -28.92 31.75 -27.49
C PRO A 195 -27.50 31.29 -27.94
N LEU A 196 -27.51 30.06 -28.43
CA LEU A 196 -26.57 29.34 -29.30
C LEU A 196 -25.72 30.15 -30.28
N HIS A 197 -24.41 29.84 -30.38
CA HIS A 197 -23.74 29.84 -31.68
C HIS A 197 -22.61 28.78 -31.76
N GLN A 198 -22.68 28.02 -32.85
CA GLN A 198 -21.67 27.10 -33.37
C GLN A 198 -20.44 27.88 -33.88
N GLY A 199 -19.24 27.28 -33.76
CA GLY A 199 -18.04 27.75 -34.43
C GLY A 199 -16.90 26.75 -34.33
N GLN A 200 -16.50 26.25 -35.48
CA GLN A 200 -15.49 25.21 -35.71
C GLN A 200 -14.04 25.67 -35.52
N ALA A 201 -13.23 24.68 -35.16
CA ALA A 201 -11.87 24.34 -35.64
C ALA A 201 -10.66 25.22 -35.26
N ALA A 202 -9.69 24.65 -34.62
CA ALA A 202 -8.36 24.36 -35.15
C ALA A 202 -7.37 23.97 -34.01
N GLY A 203 -6.63 22.94 -34.25
CA GLY A 203 -5.78 22.20 -33.33
C GLY A 203 -4.61 22.95 -32.69
N VAL A 204 -4.30 22.49 -31.50
CA VAL A 204 -2.96 22.61 -30.91
C VAL A 204 -2.66 21.28 -30.21
N ILE A 205 -1.53 20.71 -30.57
CA ILE A 205 -0.97 19.49 -30.00
C ILE A 205 -0.59 19.77 -28.54
N GLY A 206 -1.36 19.24 -27.61
CA GLY A 206 -1.08 19.30 -26.17
C GLY A 206 -0.70 17.91 -25.65
N ALA A 207 0.39 17.84 -24.93
CA ALA A 207 0.98 16.65 -24.32
C ALA A 207 -0.06 15.78 -23.59
N ALA A 208 -0.10 14.50 -23.96
CA ALA A 208 -0.97 13.51 -23.32
C ALA A 208 -0.48 13.23 -21.90
N THR A 209 -1.18 13.77 -20.92
CA THR A 209 -1.09 13.29 -19.54
C THR A 209 -1.77 11.94 -19.46
N HIS A 210 -1.00 10.89 -19.17
CA HIS A 210 -1.50 9.56 -18.91
C HIS A 210 -2.36 9.57 -17.63
N GLN A 211 -3.67 9.53 -17.78
CA GLN A 211 -4.58 9.16 -16.70
C GLN A 211 -4.79 7.65 -16.75
N PRO A 212 -4.53 6.90 -15.67
CA PRO A 212 -4.84 5.48 -15.62
C PRO A 212 -6.36 5.29 -15.53
N HIS A 213 -6.98 4.84 -16.61
CA HIS A 213 -8.37 4.40 -16.60
C HIS A 213 -8.46 3.04 -15.92
N HIS A 214 -8.81 3.00 -14.63
CA HIS A 214 -9.24 1.78 -13.97
C HIS A 214 -10.60 1.35 -14.50
N GLN A 215 -10.63 0.39 -15.46
CA GLN A 215 -11.84 -0.35 -15.76
C GLN A 215 -11.91 -1.61 -14.87
N PRO A 216 -13.10 -1.97 -14.33
CA PRO A 216 -13.26 -3.17 -13.52
C PRO A 216 -12.82 -4.42 -14.29
N SER A 217 -12.19 -5.37 -13.60
CA SER A 217 -11.59 -6.59 -14.18
C SER A 217 -12.59 -7.59 -14.80
N TRP A 218 -13.89 -7.34 -14.72
CA TRP A 218 -14.97 -8.18 -15.29
C TRP A 218 -15.61 -7.62 -16.58
N SER A 219 -15.19 -6.48 -17.08
CA SER A 219 -15.60 -6.07 -18.43
C SER A 219 -15.03 -7.08 -19.42
N PRO A 220 -15.83 -7.59 -20.40
CA PRO A 220 -15.27 -8.45 -21.44
C PRO A 220 -14.18 -7.64 -22.15
N ALA A 221 -12.93 -8.08 -21.96
CA ALA A 221 -11.80 -7.48 -22.65
C ALA A 221 -12.04 -7.64 -24.17
N PRO A 222 -11.73 -6.62 -24.99
CA PRO A 222 -11.61 -6.83 -26.41
C PRO A 222 -10.70 -8.05 -26.65
N ASP A 223 -10.96 -8.83 -27.68
CA ASP A 223 -10.13 -10.01 -28.03
C ASP A 223 -8.72 -9.52 -28.39
N MET A 224 -7.86 -9.43 -27.39
CA MET A 224 -6.50 -8.89 -27.44
C MET A 224 -5.47 -9.98 -27.74
N GLY A 225 -5.94 -11.20 -27.98
CA GLY A 225 -5.08 -12.38 -28.11
C GLY A 225 -4.45 -12.81 -26.77
N PRO A 226 -3.63 -13.88 -26.78
CA PRO A 226 -3.01 -14.40 -25.58
C PRO A 226 -2.06 -13.36 -24.95
N PRO A 227 -2.16 -13.12 -23.64
CA PRO A 227 -1.27 -12.20 -22.94
C PRO A 227 0.13 -12.81 -22.73
N THR A 228 1.11 -11.96 -22.40
CA THR A 228 2.39 -12.43 -21.86
C THR A 228 2.25 -12.70 -20.37
N THR A 229 2.65 -13.89 -19.91
CA THR A 229 2.60 -14.28 -18.51
C THR A 229 4.00 -14.27 -17.91
N LEU A 230 4.20 -13.50 -16.86
CA LEU A 230 5.44 -13.47 -16.08
C LEU A 230 5.26 -14.32 -14.80
N LEU A 231 6.02 -15.40 -14.69
CA LEU A 231 6.21 -16.11 -13.43
C LEU A 231 7.41 -15.47 -12.73
N LEU A 232 7.18 -14.80 -11.62
CA LEU A 232 8.19 -14.09 -10.87
C LEU A 232 8.67 -14.98 -9.73
N LEU A 233 9.91 -15.45 -9.79
CA LEU A 233 10.52 -16.34 -8.81
C LEU A 233 11.59 -15.58 -8.04
N ARG A 234 11.44 -15.45 -6.72
CA ARG A 234 12.53 -15.00 -5.86
C ARG A 234 13.54 -16.13 -5.72
N HIS A 235 14.84 -15.80 -5.74
CA HIS A 235 15.92 -16.76 -5.48
C HIS A 235 15.71 -17.53 -4.15
N GLY A 236 16.30 -18.72 -4.05
CA GLY A 236 16.33 -19.49 -2.81
C GLY A 236 17.05 -18.77 -1.67
N ALA A 237 16.92 -19.27 -0.45
CA ALA A 237 17.54 -18.66 0.73
C ALA A 237 19.07 -18.64 0.63
N THR A 238 19.68 -17.54 1.10
CA THR A 238 21.12 -17.40 1.32
C THR A 238 21.40 -17.35 2.82
N PRO A 239 22.66 -17.41 3.29
CA PRO A 239 22.97 -17.18 4.70
C PRO A 239 22.43 -15.84 5.22
N LEU A 240 22.53 -14.75 4.43
CA LEU A 240 22.01 -13.44 4.80
C LEU A 240 20.47 -13.39 4.91
N THR A 241 19.76 -14.28 4.19
CA THR A 241 18.30 -14.40 4.30
C THR A 241 17.89 -14.89 5.68
N ALA A 242 18.59 -15.89 6.21
CA ALA A 242 18.33 -16.46 7.55
C ALA A 242 18.59 -15.43 8.65
N GLU A 243 19.64 -14.61 8.50
CA GLU A 243 20.03 -13.57 9.43
C GLU A 243 19.25 -12.26 9.27
N LYS A 244 18.32 -12.18 8.31
CA LYS A 244 17.54 -10.98 7.99
C LYS A 244 18.40 -9.74 7.73
N ARG A 245 19.49 -9.93 6.95
CA ARG A 245 20.42 -8.86 6.57
C ARG A 245 20.09 -8.31 5.19
N PHE A 246 20.45 -7.05 4.94
CA PHE A 246 20.43 -6.48 3.62
C PHE A 246 21.35 -7.27 2.69
N SER A 247 20.86 -7.64 1.52
CA SER A 247 21.59 -8.43 0.54
C SER A 247 21.29 -7.83 -0.85
N GLY A 248 22.06 -6.81 -1.20
CA GLY A 248 21.94 -6.06 -2.44
C GLY A 248 22.92 -6.53 -3.49
N ALA A 249 23.96 -5.71 -3.73
CA ALA A 249 25.03 -5.96 -4.71
C ALA A 249 25.98 -7.08 -4.29
N GLY A 250 26.08 -7.39 -2.99
CA GLY A 250 26.79 -8.57 -2.49
C GLY A 250 26.25 -9.83 -3.14
N ASP A 251 27.13 -10.79 -3.44
CA ASP A 251 26.79 -11.96 -4.26
C ASP A 251 26.97 -13.30 -3.51
N PRO A 252 26.24 -13.50 -2.39
CA PRO A 252 26.29 -14.78 -1.68
C PRO A 252 25.65 -15.89 -2.50
N GLU A 253 26.22 -17.11 -2.38
CA GLU A 253 25.62 -18.32 -2.91
C GLU A 253 24.34 -18.72 -2.12
N LEU A 254 23.59 -19.64 -2.68
CA LEU A 254 22.47 -20.26 -1.98
C LEU A 254 22.98 -21.06 -0.77
N SER A 255 22.23 -20.97 0.34
CA SER A 255 22.45 -21.85 1.50
C SER A 255 21.96 -23.28 1.21
N ALA A 256 22.31 -24.24 2.06
CA ALA A 256 21.79 -25.60 1.96
C ALA A 256 20.24 -25.64 1.94
N VAL A 257 19.59 -24.81 2.74
CA VAL A 257 18.13 -24.64 2.71
C VAL A 257 17.67 -24.05 1.38
N GLY A 258 18.40 -23.05 0.87
CA GLY A 258 18.12 -22.44 -0.42
C GLY A 258 18.17 -23.43 -1.57
N LEU A 259 19.15 -24.32 -1.59
CA LEU A 259 19.26 -25.38 -2.59
C LEU A 259 18.05 -26.34 -2.54
N GLN A 260 17.61 -26.75 -1.34
CA GLN A 260 16.41 -27.57 -1.17
C GLN A 260 15.14 -26.87 -1.68
N GLN A 261 15.02 -25.56 -1.39
CA GLN A 261 13.90 -24.74 -1.88
C GLN A 261 13.89 -24.65 -3.41
N VAL A 262 15.06 -24.48 -4.00
CA VAL A 262 15.22 -24.39 -5.45
C VAL A 262 14.88 -25.72 -6.13
N ASP A 263 15.31 -26.85 -5.58
CA ASP A 263 14.89 -28.16 -6.07
C ASP A 263 13.37 -28.37 -6.01
N ALA A 264 12.73 -27.92 -4.94
CA ALA A 264 11.28 -28.05 -4.79
C ALA A 264 10.54 -27.19 -5.82
N VAL A 265 10.96 -25.92 -6.04
CA VAL A 265 10.33 -25.07 -7.05
C VAL A 265 10.61 -25.54 -8.47
N ALA A 266 11.81 -26.06 -8.77
CA ALA A 266 12.15 -26.64 -10.07
C ALA A 266 11.23 -27.81 -10.43
N ARG A 267 11.02 -28.76 -9.49
CA ARG A 267 10.04 -29.86 -9.67
C ARG A 267 8.62 -29.34 -9.92
N ARG A 268 8.19 -28.32 -9.19
CA ARG A 268 6.88 -27.69 -9.39
C ARG A 268 6.74 -27.08 -10.79
N LEU A 269 7.76 -26.35 -11.24
CA LEU A 269 7.78 -25.72 -12.57
C LEU A 269 7.78 -26.76 -13.69
N ALA A 270 8.55 -27.85 -13.54
CA ALA A 270 8.55 -28.97 -14.48
C ALA A 270 7.17 -29.63 -14.57
N LYS A 271 6.51 -29.88 -13.42
CA LYS A 271 5.15 -30.44 -13.39
C LYS A 271 4.11 -29.50 -14.01
N ARG A 272 4.27 -28.18 -13.82
CA ARG A 272 3.38 -27.18 -14.42
C ARG A 272 3.52 -27.16 -15.94
N GLY A 273 4.73 -27.19 -16.46
CA GLY A 273 5.06 -27.04 -17.87
C GLY A 273 4.64 -25.68 -18.46
N GLY A 274 4.72 -25.56 -19.78
CA GLY A 274 4.25 -24.38 -20.52
C GLY A 274 5.01 -23.10 -20.16
N ILE A 275 6.32 -23.19 -19.92
CA ILE A 275 7.25 -22.07 -19.77
C ILE A 275 8.10 -22.01 -21.03
N ASP A 276 8.13 -20.86 -21.68
CA ASP A 276 8.76 -20.67 -22.98
C ASP A 276 10.16 -20.09 -22.92
N ALA A 277 10.49 -19.38 -21.82
CA ALA A 277 11.79 -18.74 -21.60
C ALA A 277 12.08 -18.53 -20.13
N ILE A 278 13.38 -18.45 -19.77
CA ILE A 278 13.87 -18.13 -18.43
C ILE A 278 14.80 -16.94 -18.52
N VAL A 279 14.48 -15.89 -17.78
CA VAL A 279 15.29 -14.67 -17.65
C VAL A 279 15.71 -14.53 -16.19
N SER A 280 16.99 -14.28 -15.92
CA SER A 280 17.54 -14.16 -14.57
C SER A 280 18.31 -12.87 -14.36
N SER A 281 18.24 -12.32 -13.16
CA SER A 281 19.22 -11.39 -12.65
C SER A 281 20.65 -12.00 -12.73
N PRO A 282 21.71 -11.21 -12.90
CA PRO A 282 23.08 -11.72 -13.01
C PRO A 282 23.67 -12.25 -11.69
N LEU A 283 23.04 -11.98 -10.55
CA LEU A 283 23.60 -12.35 -9.25
C LEU A 283 23.57 -13.88 -9.04
N GLN A 284 24.63 -14.44 -8.43
CA GLN A 284 24.86 -15.88 -8.33
C GLN A 284 23.67 -16.64 -7.76
N ARG A 285 23.06 -16.13 -6.68
CA ARG A 285 21.87 -16.74 -6.05
C ARG A 285 20.67 -16.86 -6.99
N THR A 286 20.50 -15.91 -7.93
CA THR A 286 19.44 -15.98 -8.94
C THR A 286 19.83 -16.89 -10.10
N VAL A 287 21.09 -16.85 -10.52
CA VAL A 287 21.59 -17.73 -11.58
C VAL A 287 21.52 -19.19 -11.14
N GLN A 288 21.93 -19.54 -9.91
CA GLN A 288 21.78 -20.89 -9.36
C GLN A 288 20.31 -21.33 -9.30
N THR A 289 19.40 -20.45 -8.89
CA THR A 289 17.97 -20.72 -8.86
C THR A 289 17.40 -20.92 -10.27
N ALA A 290 17.81 -20.08 -11.23
CA ALA A 290 17.36 -20.16 -12.62
C ALA A 290 17.89 -21.42 -13.32
N GLN A 291 19.14 -21.81 -13.05
CA GLN A 291 19.76 -22.97 -13.64
C GLN A 291 19.03 -24.27 -13.25
N ALA A 292 18.70 -24.42 -11.99
CA ALA A 292 17.92 -25.58 -11.54
C ALA A 292 16.55 -25.67 -12.23
N ALA A 293 15.89 -24.54 -12.45
CA ALA A 293 14.65 -24.50 -13.23
C ALA A 293 14.89 -24.81 -14.70
N ALA A 294 15.99 -24.31 -15.28
CA ALA A 294 16.38 -24.54 -16.67
C ALA A 294 16.67 -26.02 -16.95
N ASP A 295 17.41 -26.66 -16.05
CA ASP A 295 17.75 -28.08 -16.15
C ASP A 295 16.46 -28.94 -16.09
N ALA A 296 15.53 -28.61 -15.22
CA ALA A 296 14.25 -29.31 -15.05
C ALA A 296 13.26 -29.11 -16.24
N LEU A 297 13.41 -27.98 -16.98
CA LEU A 297 12.53 -27.62 -18.09
C LEU A 297 13.16 -27.87 -19.47
N GLY A 298 14.46 -28.16 -19.55
CA GLY A 298 15.21 -28.27 -20.81
C GLY A 298 15.36 -26.93 -21.54
N LEU A 299 15.47 -25.82 -20.80
CA LEU A 299 15.60 -24.47 -21.34
C LEU A 299 16.97 -23.86 -21.01
N SER A 300 17.33 -22.77 -21.71
CA SER A 300 18.48 -21.94 -21.37
C SER A 300 18.09 -20.75 -20.54
N VAL A 301 19.06 -20.20 -19.78
CA VAL A 301 18.89 -18.98 -18.97
C VAL A 301 19.42 -17.79 -19.74
N GLU A 302 18.58 -16.78 -19.93
CA GLU A 302 18.96 -15.44 -20.41
C GLU A 302 19.27 -14.56 -19.20
N ILE A 303 20.39 -13.81 -19.24
CA ILE A 303 20.75 -12.88 -18.15
C ILE A 303 20.33 -11.46 -18.51
N ASP A 304 19.60 -10.81 -17.60
CA ASP A 304 19.19 -9.41 -17.75
C ASP A 304 19.53 -8.62 -16.47
N PRO A 305 20.53 -7.72 -16.52
CA PRO A 305 20.97 -6.94 -15.37
C PRO A 305 19.92 -5.94 -14.87
N GLY A 306 18.87 -5.66 -15.64
CA GLY A 306 17.76 -4.83 -15.21
C GLY A 306 16.96 -5.43 -14.05
N PHE A 307 17.04 -6.76 -13.86
CA PHE A 307 16.36 -7.45 -12.75
C PHE A 307 17.24 -7.71 -11.53
N ARG A 308 18.44 -7.07 -11.41
CA ARG A 308 19.27 -7.19 -10.20
C ARG A 308 18.58 -6.56 -8.99
N GLU A 309 19.01 -6.97 -7.76
CA GLU A 309 18.52 -6.39 -6.52
C GLU A 309 18.91 -4.92 -6.36
N THR A 310 18.29 -4.23 -5.44
CA THR A 310 18.68 -2.90 -4.98
C THR A 310 20.11 -2.93 -4.49
N ASP A 311 20.91 -1.99 -4.93
CA ASP A 311 22.19 -1.74 -4.29
C ASP A 311 21.94 -1.01 -2.95
N PHE A 312 22.20 -1.67 -1.84
CA PHE A 312 22.02 -1.09 -0.51
C PHE A 312 23.28 -0.32 -0.03
N GLY A 313 24.32 -0.21 -0.86
CA GLY A 313 25.53 0.54 -0.55
C GLY A 313 26.16 0.13 0.77
N LEU A 314 26.37 1.09 1.68
CA LEU A 314 27.00 0.82 2.99
C LEU A 314 26.15 -0.07 3.93
N TRP A 315 24.89 -0.31 3.62
CA TRP A 315 24.03 -1.17 4.44
C TRP A 315 24.12 -2.65 4.05
N ASP A 316 24.75 -2.98 2.93
CA ASP A 316 24.85 -4.37 2.48
C ASP A 316 25.55 -5.24 3.54
N GLY A 317 24.99 -6.39 3.84
CA GLY A 317 25.46 -7.30 4.89
C GLY A 317 25.07 -6.92 6.32
N HIS A 318 24.47 -5.76 6.58
CA HIS A 318 23.98 -5.37 7.90
C HIS A 318 22.52 -5.77 8.13
N SER A 319 22.15 -6.02 9.39
CA SER A 319 20.75 -6.19 9.80
C SER A 319 20.03 -4.84 9.88
N PHE A 320 18.69 -4.86 9.88
CA PHE A 320 17.89 -3.64 10.09
C PHE A 320 18.20 -2.94 11.42
N ALA A 321 18.52 -3.70 12.46
CA ALA A 321 18.87 -3.15 13.76
C ALA A 321 20.23 -2.43 13.72
N GLU A 322 21.24 -3.04 13.11
CA GLU A 322 22.57 -2.44 12.93
C GLU A 322 22.53 -1.18 12.06
N VAL A 323 21.71 -1.18 11.00
CA VAL A 323 21.53 -0.01 10.15
C VAL A 323 20.87 1.13 10.91
N ARG A 324 19.81 0.85 11.66
CA ARG A 324 19.12 1.86 12.50
C ARG A 324 20.02 2.46 13.56
N GLU A 325 20.92 1.66 14.12
CA GLU A 325 21.88 2.12 15.14
C GLU A 325 23.00 2.98 14.53
N ARG A 326 23.54 2.58 13.36
CA ARG A 326 24.70 3.23 12.77
C ARG A 326 24.35 4.44 11.89
N TRP A 327 23.18 4.40 11.25
CA TRP A 327 22.70 5.44 10.31
C TRP A 327 21.25 5.82 10.61
N PRO A 328 20.93 6.33 11.82
CA PRO A 328 19.52 6.56 12.23
C PRO A 328 18.81 7.59 11.38
N ALA A 329 19.48 8.65 10.95
CA ALA A 329 18.88 9.70 10.14
C ALA A 329 18.59 9.22 8.71
N GLU A 330 19.57 8.58 8.06
CA GLU A 330 19.46 8.03 6.71
C GLU A 330 18.42 6.90 6.66
N HIS A 331 18.39 6.03 7.69
CA HIS A 331 17.40 4.96 7.81
C HIS A 331 15.98 5.51 7.94
N SER A 332 15.79 6.56 8.75
CA SER A 332 14.48 7.21 8.91
C SER A 332 14.03 7.89 7.62
N ALA A 333 14.93 8.59 6.93
CA ALA A 333 14.66 9.23 5.64
C ALA A 333 14.30 8.20 4.56
N TRP A 334 15.02 7.06 4.51
CA TRP A 334 14.76 5.97 3.56
C TRP A 334 13.41 5.30 3.79
N LEU A 335 12.97 5.11 5.05
CA LEU A 335 11.64 4.59 5.35
C LEU A 335 10.52 5.59 5.01
N ALA A 336 10.82 6.89 5.01
CA ALA A 336 9.84 7.93 4.73
C ALA A 336 9.61 8.17 3.23
N SER A 337 10.54 7.76 2.35
CA SER A 337 10.43 8.03 0.91
C SER A 337 11.19 7.03 0.05
N THR A 338 10.55 6.55 -1.01
CA THR A 338 11.16 5.66 -2.02
C THR A 338 12.22 6.35 -2.89
N ALA A 339 12.25 7.69 -2.89
CA ALA A 339 13.25 8.48 -3.61
C ALA A 339 14.59 8.57 -2.86
N VAL A 340 14.61 8.29 -1.55
CA VAL A 340 15.83 8.31 -0.75
C VAL A 340 16.61 7.00 -0.94
N ALA A 341 17.92 7.14 -1.23
CA ALA A 341 18.83 6.00 -1.36
C ALA A 341 19.58 5.74 -0.04
N PRO A 342 19.93 4.48 0.26
CA PRO A 342 20.95 4.18 1.25
C PRO A 342 22.28 4.85 0.89
N PRO A 343 23.15 5.18 1.85
CA PRO A 343 24.44 5.79 1.56
C PRO A 343 25.27 4.95 0.57
N GLY A 344 25.57 5.52 -0.60
CA GLY A 344 26.29 4.85 -1.67
C GLY A 344 25.50 3.80 -2.45
N GLY A 345 24.18 3.73 -2.28
CA GLY A 345 23.30 2.75 -2.92
C GLY A 345 22.29 3.36 -3.91
N GLU A 346 21.27 2.58 -4.26
CA GLU A 346 20.15 2.95 -5.16
C GLU A 346 18.88 3.28 -4.34
N SER A 347 18.13 4.30 -4.76
CA SER A 347 16.76 4.51 -4.26
C SER A 347 15.79 3.49 -4.90
N PHE A 348 14.68 3.23 -4.25
CA PHE A 348 13.65 2.34 -4.83
C PHE A 348 13.04 2.92 -6.12
N ASP A 349 13.02 4.24 -6.28
CA ASP A 349 12.59 4.88 -7.52
C ASP A 349 13.56 4.62 -8.66
N ALA A 350 14.88 4.65 -8.42
CA ALA A 350 15.90 4.28 -9.40
C ALA A 350 15.79 2.80 -9.79
N VAL A 351 15.58 1.91 -8.80
CA VAL A 351 15.32 0.48 -9.04
C VAL A 351 14.05 0.30 -9.87
N ALA A 352 12.97 1.01 -9.56
CA ALA A 352 11.73 0.94 -10.31
C ALA A 352 11.92 1.35 -11.78
N ALA A 353 12.65 2.43 -12.04
CA ALA A 353 12.91 2.90 -13.38
C ALA A 353 13.62 1.82 -14.23
N ARG A 354 14.70 1.20 -13.72
CA ARG A 354 15.43 0.16 -14.46
C ARG A 354 14.65 -1.15 -14.62
N VAL A 355 13.91 -1.56 -13.58
CA VAL A 355 13.11 -2.80 -13.61
C VAL A 355 11.95 -2.68 -14.60
N LEU A 356 11.27 -1.53 -14.67
CA LEU A 356 10.19 -1.30 -15.62
C LEU A 356 10.70 -1.19 -17.05
N ALA A 357 11.90 -0.60 -17.27
CA ALA A 357 12.54 -0.61 -18.57
C ALA A 357 12.92 -2.03 -19.03
N ALA A 358 13.50 -2.85 -18.13
CA ALA A 358 13.80 -4.26 -18.40
C ALA A 358 12.52 -5.06 -18.69
N ARG A 359 11.42 -4.83 -17.94
CA ARG A 359 10.11 -5.45 -18.22
C ARG A 359 9.60 -5.08 -19.62
N ALA A 360 9.66 -3.82 -20.00
CA ALA A 360 9.20 -3.38 -21.31
C ALA A 360 9.96 -4.11 -22.43
N ALA A 361 11.29 -4.15 -22.36
CA ALA A 361 12.13 -4.87 -23.31
C ALA A 361 11.87 -6.38 -23.31
N LEU A 362 11.62 -6.99 -22.13
CA LEU A 362 11.28 -8.41 -22.01
C LEU A 362 9.93 -8.71 -22.68
N LEU A 363 8.91 -7.86 -22.49
CA LEU A 363 7.58 -8.05 -23.10
C LEU A 363 7.63 -7.94 -24.63
N GLU A 364 8.51 -7.14 -25.19
CA GLU A 364 8.74 -7.07 -26.63
C GLU A 364 9.41 -8.35 -27.15
N ARG A 365 10.49 -8.84 -26.48
CA ARG A 365 11.21 -10.05 -26.89
C ARG A 365 10.39 -11.33 -26.76
N HIS A 366 9.53 -11.39 -25.76
CA HIS A 366 8.77 -12.59 -25.40
C HIS A 366 7.25 -12.36 -25.45
N ALA A 367 6.77 -11.58 -26.43
CA ALA A 367 5.36 -11.28 -26.58
C ALA A 367 4.51 -12.59 -26.67
N ARG A 368 3.43 -12.63 -25.91
CA ARG A 368 2.46 -13.76 -25.86
C ARG A 368 3.05 -15.09 -25.36
N ARG A 369 4.15 -15.04 -24.61
CA ARG A 369 4.80 -16.19 -24.01
C ARG A 369 4.64 -16.24 -22.51
N THR A 370 4.93 -17.38 -21.93
CA THR A 370 5.10 -17.54 -20.48
C THR A 370 6.59 -17.50 -20.16
N VAL A 371 7.02 -16.51 -19.41
CA VAL A 371 8.42 -16.28 -19.07
C VAL A 371 8.62 -16.43 -17.56
N LEU A 372 9.57 -17.25 -17.16
CA LEU A 372 10.05 -17.33 -15.79
C LEU A 372 11.11 -16.22 -15.59
N VAL A 373 10.84 -15.26 -14.70
CA VAL A 373 11.77 -14.22 -14.31
C VAL A 373 12.30 -14.55 -12.91
N VAL A 374 13.57 -14.87 -12.80
CA VAL A 374 14.23 -15.17 -11.52
C VAL A 374 14.95 -13.92 -11.03
N SER A 375 14.51 -13.41 -9.89
CA SER A 375 14.96 -12.11 -9.39
C SER A 375 14.93 -12.06 -7.85
N HIS A 376 14.77 -10.88 -7.29
CA HIS A 376 14.95 -10.54 -5.89
C HIS A 376 13.71 -9.84 -5.34
N VAL A 377 13.79 -9.43 -4.06
CA VAL A 377 12.66 -8.84 -3.34
C VAL A 377 12.18 -7.55 -3.98
N THR A 378 13.05 -6.57 -4.17
CA THR A 378 12.64 -5.24 -4.64
C THR A 378 12.19 -5.24 -6.11
N PRO A 379 12.90 -5.88 -7.05
CA PRO A 379 12.43 -5.96 -8.43
C PRO A 379 11.08 -6.67 -8.58
N ILE A 380 10.87 -7.80 -7.87
CA ILE A 380 9.61 -8.53 -7.95
C ILE A 380 8.45 -7.70 -7.36
N LYS A 381 8.65 -7.09 -6.19
CA LYS A 381 7.66 -6.17 -5.60
C LYS A 381 7.34 -5.00 -6.52
N THR A 382 8.35 -4.46 -7.22
CA THR A 382 8.18 -3.38 -8.22
C THR A 382 7.28 -3.82 -9.37
N LEU A 383 7.52 -5.01 -9.95
CA LEU A 383 6.70 -5.56 -11.03
C LEU A 383 5.26 -5.81 -10.58
N ILE A 384 5.07 -6.31 -9.37
CA ILE A 384 3.74 -6.57 -8.79
C ILE A 384 3.00 -5.26 -8.54
N ARG A 385 3.65 -4.30 -7.88
CA ARG A 385 3.10 -2.99 -7.60
C ARG A 385 2.62 -2.30 -8.89
N ASP A 386 3.45 -2.29 -9.91
CA ASP A 386 3.13 -1.69 -11.19
C ASP A 386 1.94 -2.41 -11.86
N ALA A 387 1.90 -3.74 -11.81
CA ALA A 387 0.82 -4.53 -12.39
C ALA A 387 -0.56 -4.26 -11.77
N ILE A 388 -0.62 -3.87 -10.50
CA ILE A 388 -1.87 -3.57 -9.78
C ILE A 388 -2.13 -2.07 -9.61
N GLY A 389 -1.27 -1.20 -10.17
CA GLY A 389 -1.40 0.26 -10.06
C GLY A 389 -1.23 0.78 -8.63
N ALA A 390 -0.49 0.06 -7.76
CA ALA A 390 -0.28 0.48 -6.39
C ALA A 390 0.82 1.57 -6.29
N PRO A 391 0.74 2.47 -5.28
CA PRO A 391 1.71 3.53 -5.10
C PRO A 391 3.10 2.99 -4.70
N PRO A 392 4.19 3.77 -4.86
CA PRO A 392 5.55 3.35 -4.56
C PRO A 392 5.75 2.76 -3.17
N GLU A 393 5.12 3.34 -2.17
CA GLU A 393 5.22 2.98 -0.76
C GLU A 393 4.65 1.59 -0.45
N SER A 394 3.83 1.03 -1.33
CA SER A 394 3.31 -0.33 -1.19
C SER A 394 4.40 -1.40 -1.14
N LEU A 395 5.64 -1.09 -1.57
CA LEU A 395 6.80 -1.97 -1.43
C LEU A 395 7.06 -2.38 0.04
N TYR A 396 6.80 -1.47 0.99
CA TYR A 396 6.97 -1.74 2.41
C TYR A 396 5.88 -2.63 3.01
N ALA A 397 4.71 -2.69 2.37
CA ALA A 397 3.56 -3.48 2.83
C ALA A 397 3.52 -4.92 2.27
N MET A 398 4.42 -5.27 1.35
CA MET A 398 4.49 -6.60 0.75
C MET A 398 5.58 -7.44 1.42
N GLU A 399 5.27 -8.69 1.76
CA GLU A 399 6.28 -9.70 2.11
C GLU A 399 6.52 -10.65 0.93
N LEU A 400 7.76 -11.06 0.74
CA LEU A 400 8.14 -11.97 -0.32
C LEU A 400 9.12 -13.01 0.24
N SER A 401 8.71 -14.25 0.32
CA SER A 401 9.49 -15.37 0.86
C SER A 401 10.56 -15.85 -0.12
N ALA A 402 11.66 -16.43 0.38
CA ALA A 402 12.65 -17.07 -0.48
C ALA A 402 12.01 -18.19 -1.31
N ALA A 403 12.43 -18.35 -2.54
CA ALA A 403 11.89 -19.28 -3.54
C ALA A 403 10.36 -19.18 -3.77
N SER A 404 9.73 -18.08 -3.39
CA SER A 404 8.29 -17.86 -3.65
C SER A 404 8.01 -17.54 -5.12
N LEU A 405 6.83 -17.97 -5.57
CA LEU A 405 6.30 -17.68 -6.90
C LEU A 405 5.20 -16.62 -6.83
N SER A 406 5.27 -15.65 -7.74
CA SER A 406 4.18 -14.73 -8.03
C SER A 406 3.90 -14.75 -9.54
N VAL A 407 2.68 -14.42 -9.96
CA VAL A 407 2.29 -14.45 -11.37
C VAL A 407 1.59 -13.17 -11.77
N VAL A 408 2.11 -12.54 -12.81
CA VAL A 408 1.54 -11.35 -13.43
C VAL A 408 1.25 -11.65 -14.90
N THR A 409 0.08 -11.27 -15.37
CA THR A 409 -0.33 -11.37 -16.77
C THR A 409 -0.35 -9.96 -17.37
N CYS A 410 0.38 -9.76 -18.47
CA CYS A 410 0.50 -8.48 -19.17
C CYS A 410 -0.23 -8.57 -20.52
N TYR A 411 -1.16 -7.67 -20.76
CA TYR A 411 -1.96 -7.60 -21.99
C TYR A 411 -1.34 -6.61 -22.99
N THR A 412 -1.68 -6.77 -24.26
CA THR A 412 -1.15 -5.94 -25.35
C THR A 412 -1.63 -4.49 -25.31
N ASP A 413 -2.70 -4.21 -24.57
CA ASP A 413 -3.23 -2.86 -24.33
C ASP A 413 -2.54 -2.11 -23.18
N GLY A 414 -1.48 -2.70 -22.59
CA GLY A 414 -0.73 -2.15 -21.48
C GLY A 414 -1.31 -2.47 -20.09
N ARG A 415 -2.51 -3.06 -20.00
CA ARG A 415 -3.07 -3.52 -18.72
C ARG A 415 -2.32 -4.74 -18.20
N SER A 416 -2.39 -4.95 -16.89
CA SER A 416 -1.82 -6.13 -16.24
C SER A 416 -2.78 -6.66 -15.18
N SER A 417 -2.59 -7.92 -14.79
CA SER A 417 -3.33 -8.56 -13.70
C SER A 417 -2.39 -9.40 -12.86
N MET A 418 -2.41 -9.23 -11.54
CA MET A 418 -1.77 -10.14 -10.61
C MET A 418 -2.65 -11.38 -10.43
N ARG A 419 -2.12 -12.56 -10.68
CA ARG A 419 -2.82 -13.86 -10.57
C ARG A 419 -2.47 -14.61 -9.31
N LEU A 420 -1.24 -14.41 -8.81
CA LEU A 420 -0.69 -15.12 -7.66
C LEU A 420 0.34 -14.22 -6.98
N PHE A 421 0.40 -14.24 -5.67
CA PHE A 421 1.40 -13.51 -4.90
C PHE A 421 2.01 -14.36 -3.79
N ASN A 422 3.35 -14.39 -3.73
CA ASN A 422 4.15 -15.00 -2.65
C ASN A 422 3.77 -16.46 -2.32
N ASP A 423 3.50 -17.26 -3.33
CA ASP A 423 3.12 -18.68 -3.14
C ASP A 423 4.35 -19.55 -2.85
N THR A 424 4.32 -20.23 -1.72
CA THR A 424 5.35 -21.13 -1.20
C THR A 424 4.83 -22.57 -1.02
N ALA A 425 3.70 -22.93 -1.60
CA ALA A 425 3.07 -24.26 -1.40
C ALA A 425 3.99 -25.44 -1.76
N HIS A 426 4.99 -25.25 -2.63
CA HIS A 426 6.00 -26.26 -2.98
C HIS A 426 7.06 -26.46 -1.88
N LEU A 427 7.12 -25.63 -0.87
CA LEU A 427 8.08 -25.73 0.25
C LEU A 427 7.51 -26.49 1.46
N THR A 428 6.21 -26.77 1.46
CA THR A 428 5.49 -27.48 2.54
C THR A 428 5.23 -28.92 2.14
N GLY A 429 6.27 -29.67 1.81
CA GLY A 429 6.21 -31.09 1.45
C GLY A 429 7.05 -31.94 2.35
#